data_c71bb24c0190c3796ce0fc57788c07bf
#
_entry.id   c71bb24c0190c3796ce0fc57788c07bf
#
_cell.length_a   1.000
_cell.length_b   1.000
_cell.length_c   1.000
_cell.angle_alpha   90.00
_cell.angle_beta   90.00
_cell.angle_gamma   90.00
#
_symmetry.space_group_name_H-M   'P 1'
#
loop_
_entity.id
_entity.type
_entity.pdbx_description
1 polymer ?
#
loop_
_entity_poly.entity_id
_entity_poly.type
_entity_poly.pdbx_seq_one_letter_code
_entity_poly.pdbx_strand_id
1 'polypeptide(L)'
;MFDESNIIVGLEIGTSKVCAVVGEQSADGALNVIGLGQSRSRGVRKGEIADAPMVEEDVRNAIVEAEQMADVEIRNVYLGVTGAHIRGFNNRGVHPVVSADREISDDDVQDVVKNAKAINLPNENTVVHAIRQHFFVDGQDGVTNPVGMLGSRLEVDVHVVHGHTNRLQNAIRLVKGLQLEVDEIVFNGLASSLALLSGEQKELGALVIDIGGGTTDYVVYSDGVIKHTGVLAVGGDHVSNDLAYGLKVPLSRAEKLKLEHGSALVDEAMKGRTLTLTNELGLPLKTINVEHLQRIMSLRLEEIFQLVEQDLAQAGLSDYLRAGVFLCGGGARVPQIAKLAEPILQMSVSLGQTNSVSGLKSALDQPEFVTAIGLARFGSFKNRKREGKSSFPERIKKTIGTILRR
;
A
#
# COMPACT_ATOMS: atom_id res chain seq x y z
N MET A 1 -19.58 -12.20 -22.41
CA MET A 1 -18.81 -13.25 -21.74
C MET A 1 -17.45 -12.62 -21.53
N PHE A 2 -17.13 -12.26 -20.30
CA PHE A 2 -15.83 -11.63 -19.98
C PHE A 2 -14.73 -12.68 -20.20
N ASP A 3 -13.60 -12.28 -20.75
CA ASP A 3 -12.44 -13.16 -20.87
C ASP A 3 -11.80 -13.26 -19.47
N GLU A 4 -11.96 -14.40 -18.81
CA GLU A 4 -11.45 -14.66 -17.44
C GLU A 4 -9.94 -14.36 -17.31
N SER A 5 -9.21 -14.34 -18.42
CA SER A 5 -7.77 -14.02 -18.45
C SER A 5 -7.44 -12.57 -18.11
N ASN A 6 -8.43 -11.65 -18.17
CA ASN A 6 -8.26 -10.22 -17.96
C ASN A 6 -8.76 -9.74 -16.59
N ILE A 7 -9.30 -10.64 -15.77
CA ILE A 7 -9.79 -10.30 -14.42
C ILE A 7 -8.62 -10.30 -13.42
N ILE A 8 -8.54 -9.23 -12.65
CA ILE A 8 -7.51 -9.04 -11.63
C ILE A 8 -8.19 -8.64 -10.34
N VAL A 9 -7.89 -9.34 -9.25
CA VAL A 9 -8.52 -9.09 -7.97
C VAL A 9 -7.49 -8.67 -6.93
N GLY A 10 -7.72 -7.52 -6.31
CA GLY A 10 -6.99 -7.04 -5.15
C GLY A 10 -7.77 -7.36 -3.87
N LEU A 11 -7.17 -8.12 -2.95
CA LEU A 11 -7.75 -8.46 -1.65
C LEU A 11 -6.95 -7.80 -0.52
N GLU A 12 -7.59 -6.90 0.22
CA GLU A 12 -7.06 -6.28 1.43
C GLU A 12 -7.75 -6.88 2.66
N ILE A 13 -6.97 -7.47 3.57
CA ILE A 13 -7.44 -7.96 4.87
C ILE A 13 -6.99 -6.94 5.93
N GLY A 14 -7.80 -5.89 6.12
CA GLY A 14 -7.49 -4.80 7.04
C GLY A 14 -8.01 -5.03 8.46
N THR A 15 -7.61 -4.17 9.41
CA THR A 15 -8.05 -4.25 10.83
C THR A 15 -9.52 -3.89 11.01
N SER A 16 -10.04 -2.94 10.24
CA SER A 16 -11.44 -2.48 10.37
C SER A 16 -12.36 -3.05 9.32
N LYS A 17 -11.84 -3.35 8.13
CA LYS A 17 -12.57 -3.93 7.00
C LYS A 17 -11.72 -4.92 6.22
N VAL A 18 -12.40 -5.85 5.57
CA VAL A 18 -11.87 -6.63 4.44
C VAL A 18 -12.46 -6.05 3.16
N CYS A 19 -11.65 -5.91 2.13
CA CYS A 19 -12.07 -5.34 0.86
C CYS A 19 -11.51 -6.14 -0.31
N ALA A 20 -12.37 -6.53 -1.25
CA ALA A 20 -12.01 -7.14 -2.52
C ALA A 20 -12.41 -6.21 -3.67
N VAL A 21 -11.45 -5.87 -4.53
CA VAL A 21 -11.68 -5.06 -5.73
C VAL A 21 -11.43 -5.91 -6.96
N VAL A 22 -12.43 -5.99 -7.83
CA VAL A 22 -12.34 -6.68 -9.12
C VAL A 22 -12.10 -5.66 -10.21
N GLY A 23 -11.01 -5.81 -10.93
CA GLY A 23 -10.64 -5.00 -12.08
C GLY A 23 -10.59 -5.83 -13.34
N GLU A 24 -11.05 -5.27 -14.43
CA GLU A 24 -10.89 -5.79 -15.78
C GLU A 24 -9.78 -5.02 -16.50
N GLN A 25 -8.79 -5.74 -17.00
CA GLN A 25 -7.70 -5.14 -17.77
C GLN A 25 -8.07 -5.09 -19.25
N SER A 26 -8.09 -3.90 -19.83
CA SER A 26 -8.30 -3.70 -21.26
C SER A 26 -7.04 -3.99 -22.09
N ALA A 27 -7.19 -4.20 -23.39
CA ALA A 27 -6.08 -4.54 -24.30
C ALA A 27 -4.96 -3.49 -24.35
N ASP A 28 -5.26 -2.22 -24.05
CA ASP A 28 -4.27 -1.14 -23.89
C ASP A 28 -3.62 -1.15 -22.50
N GLY A 29 -4.10 -2.05 -21.62
CA GLY A 29 -3.62 -2.27 -20.25
C GLY A 29 -4.18 -1.27 -19.24
N ALA A 30 -5.20 -0.49 -19.56
CA ALA A 30 -5.93 0.27 -18.56
C ALA A 30 -6.73 -0.68 -17.64
N LEU A 31 -6.84 -0.32 -16.37
CA LEU A 31 -7.62 -1.09 -15.39
C LEU A 31 -8.98 -0.42 -15.19
N ASN A 32 -10.04 -1.18 -15.38
CA ASN A 32 -11.42 -0.76 -15.13
C ASN A 32 -11.98 -1.51 -13.92
N VAL A 33 -12.32 -0.82 -12.84
CA VAL A 33 -12.93 -1.43 -11.66
C VAL A 33 -14.39 -1.74 -11.95
N ILE A 34 -14.74 -3.04 -11.92
CA ILE A 34 -16.07 -3.56 -12.26
C ILE A 34 -16.81 -4.13 -11.05
N GLY A 35 -16.11 -4.42 -9.95
CA GLY A 35 -16.71 -4.93 -8.72
C GLY A 35 -15.94 -4.52 -7.48
N LEU A 36 -16.68 -4.39 -6.38
CA LEU A 36 -16.18 -4.12 -5.06
C LEU A 36 -17.02 -4.87 -4.05
N GLY A 37 -16.37 -5.63 -3.18
CA GLY A 37 -17.00 -6.25 -2.04
C GLY A 37 -16.27 -5.84 -0.76
N GLN A 38 -17.04 -5.63 0.30
CA GLN A 38 -16.49 -5.27 1.60
C GLN A 38 -17.22 -5.97 2.73
N SER A 39 -16.50 -6.26 3.79
CA SER A 39 -17.07 -6.73 5.04
C SER A 39 -16.37 -6.06 6.23
N ARG A 40 -17.06 -6.03 7.37
CA ARG A 40 -16.42 -5.61 8.62
C ARG A 40 -15.40 -6.66 9.04
N SER A 41 -14.18 -6.23 9.36
CA SER A 41 -13.15 -7.11 9.89
C SER A 41 -13.28 -7.24 11.43
N ARG A 42 -13.32 -8.48 11.92
CA ARG A 42 -13.53 -8.79 13.34
C ARG A 42 -12.33 -9.49 13.96
N GLY A 43 -11.57 -10.21 13.15
CA GLY A 43 -10.48 -11.08 13.59
C GLY A 43 -9.07 -10.55 13.32
N VAL A 44 -8.91 -9.29 12.87
CA VAL A 44 -7.61 -8.67 12.58
C VAL A 44 -7.28 -7.61 13.64
N ARG A 45 -6.05 -7.59 14.11
CA ARG A 45 -5.54 -6.56 15.03
C ARG A 45 -4.18 -6.06 14.55
N LYS A 46 -4.04 -4.74 14.42
CA LYS A 46 -2.78 -4.09 13.99
C LYS A 46 -2.22 -4.69 12.68
N GLY A 47 -3.13 -5.00 11.74
CA GLY A 47 -2.77 -5.59 10.45
C GLY A 47 -2.44 -7.08 10.47
N GLU A 48 -2.58 -7.76 11.61
CA GLU A 48 -2.25 -9.18 11.77
C GLU A 48 -3.49 -10.01 12.15
N ILE A 49 -3.59 -11.24 11.65
CA ILE A 49 -4.67 -12.17 11.96
C ILE A 49 -4.57 -12.59 13.41
N ALA A 50 -5.59 -12.28 14.19
CA ALA A 50 -5.73 -12.65 15.59
C ALA A 50 -6.75 -13.78 15.81
N ASP A 51 -7.77 -13.88 14.95
CA ASP A 51 -8.82 -14.89 14.96
C ASP A 51 -9.12 -15.35 13.53
N ALA A 52 -8.53 -16.47 13.13
CA ALA A 52 -8.61 -16.94 11.76
C ALA A 52 -10.05 -17.31 11.33
N PRO A 53 -10.88 -18.05 12.12
CA PRO A 53 -12.27 -18.34 11.75
C PRO A 53 -13.11 -17.09 11.47
N MET A 54 -12.97 -16.04 12.26
CA MET A 54 -13.66 -14.77 12.02
C MET A 54 -13.20 -14.11 10.73
N VAL A 55 -11.88 -14.10 10.47
CA VAL A 55 -11.34 -13.51 9.25
C VAL A 55 -11.76 -14.28 8.01
N GLU A 56 -11.82 -15.62 8.07
CA GLU A 56 -12.32 -16.45 6.97
C GLU A 56 -13.75 -16.09 6.57
N GLU A 57 -14.64 -15.92 7.56
CA GLU A 57 -16.02 -15.48 7.31
C GLU A 57 -16.06 -14.08 6.70
N ASP A 58 -15.26 -13.15 7.25
CA ASP A 58 -15.20 -11.77 6.78
C ASP A 58 -14.66 -11.69 5.33
N VAL A 59 -13.62 -12.47 4.99
CA VAL A 59 -13.07 -12.55 3.63
C VAL A 59 -14.10 -13.16 2.68
N ARG A 60 -14.75 -14.26 3.07
CA ARG A 60 -15.80 -14.90 2.25
C ARG A 60 -16.92 -13.92 1.91
N ASN A 61 -17.38 -13.14 2.87
CA ASN A 61 -18.43 -12.15 2.65
C ASN A 61 -18.00 -11.08 1.64
N ALA A 62 -16.76 -10.56 1.75
CA ALA A 62 -16.23 -9.57 0.82
C ALA A 62 -16.05 -10.13 -0.59
N ILE A 63 -15.57 -11.38 -0.72
CA ILE A 63 -15.41 -12.04 -2.02
C ILE A 63 -16.77 -12.25 -2.69
N VAL A 64 -17.76 -12.81 -1.98
CA VAL A 64 -19.10 -13.05 -2.53
C VAL A 64 -19.76 -11.75 -3.00
N GLU A 65 -19.65 -10.65 -2.25
CA GLU A 65 -20.16 -9.35 -2.65
C GLU A 65 -19.45 -8.83 -3.92
N ALA A 66 -18.14 -8.98 -4.01
CA ALA A 66 -17.37 -8.57 -5.19
C ALA A 66 -17.72 -9.40 -6.44
N GLU A 67 -17.88 -10.72 -6.31
CA GLU A 67 -18.33 -11.62 -7.37
C GLU A 67 -19.72 -11.26 -7.89
N GLN A 68 -20.66 -11.01 -6.97
CA GLN A 68 -22.03 -10.62 -7.34
C GLN A 68 -22.08 -9.29 -8.07
N MET A 69 -21.24 -8.31 -7.65
CA MET A 69 -21.21 -7.00 -8.30
C MET A 69 -20.55 -7.06 -9.68
N ALA A 70 -19.47 -7.85 -9.84
CA ALA A 70 -18.72 -7.95 -11.08
C ALA A 70 -19.28 -8.99 -12.06
N ASP A 71 -20.19 -9.86 -11.63
CA ASP A 71 -20.70 -11.04 -12.36
C ASP A 71 -19.58 -11.96 -12.86
N VAL A 72 -18.60 -12.26 -11.96
CA VAL A 72 -17.45 -13.14 -12.23
C VAL A 72 -17.18 -14.09 -11.05
N GLU A 73 -16.52 -15.22 -11.31
CA GLU A 73 -15.99 -16.10 -10.28
C GLU A 73 -14.55 -15.69 -9.95
N ILE A 74 -14.25 -15.44 -8.68
CA ILE A 74 -12.91 -15.07 -8.22
C ILE A 74 -12.12 -16.34 -7.85
N ARG A 75 -11.00 -16.57 -8.52
CA ARG A 75 -10.10 -17.71 -8.26
C ARG A 75 -8.74 -17.31 -7.75
N ASN A 76 -8.25 -16.16 -8.18
CA ASN A 76 -6.91 -15.65 -7.88
C ASN A 76 -6.99 -14.24 -7.29
N VAL A 77 -6.09 -13.94 -6.34
CA VAL A 77 -6.03 -12.62 -5.72
C VAL A 77 -4.58 -12.14 -5.55
N TYR A 78 -4.38 -10.84 -5.66
CA TYR A 78 -3.22 -10.13 -5.13
C TYR A 78 -3.52 -9.74 -3.70
N LEU A 79 -2.79 -10.31 -2.73
CA LEU A 79 -3.08 -10.17 -1.32
C LEU A 79 -2.27 -9.06 -0.68
N GLY A 80 -2.94 -8.07 -0.09
CA GLY A 80 -2.33 -7.01 0.68
C GLY A 80 -1.77 -7.51 2.02
N VAL A 81 -0.57 -7.04 2.37
CA VAL A 81 0.08 -7.34 3.65
C VAL A 81 0.57 -6.07 4.33
N THR A 82 0.38 -5.99 5.65
CA THR A 82 0.86 -4.93 6.53
C THR A 82 1.16 -5.49 7.93
N GLY A 83 1.54 -4.64 8.85
CA GLY A 83 1.79 -4.98 10.26
C GLY A 83 3.18 -4.57 10.72
N ALA A 84 3.37 -4.50 12.05
CA ALA A 84 4.62 -4.06 12.66
C ALA A 84 5.87 -4.88 12.29
N HIS A 85 5.66 -6.08 11.74
CA HIS A 85 6.73 -6.97 11.29
C HIS A 85 7.25 -6.66 9.88
N ILE A 86 6.54 -5.80 9.13
CA ILE A 86 7.01 -5.36 7.81
C ILE A 86 8.05 -4.26 7.99
N ARG A 87 9.18 -4.42 7.32
CA ARG A 87 10.32 -3.48 7.37
C ARG A 87 10.86 -3.25 5.97
N GLY A 88 11.39 -2.05 5.75
CA GLY A 88 12.07 -1.68 4.51
C GLY A 88 13.51 -1.24 4.76
N PHE A 89 14.42 -1.53 3.83
CA PHE A 89 15.76 -0.99 3.80
C PHE A 89 16.31 -1.01 2.38
N ASN A 90 17.38 -0.25 2.13
CA ASN A 90 18.05 -0.23 0.85
C ASN A 90 19.32 -1.10 0.91
N ASN A 91 19.55 -1.91 -0.13
CA ASN A 91 20.74 -2.72 -0.27
C ASN A 91 21.42 -2.42 -1.60
N ARG A 92 22.75 -2.29 -1.57
CA ARG A 92 23.56 -2.00 -2.76
C ARG A 92 24.25 -3.25 -3.26
N GLY A 93 24.05 -3.55 -4.55
CA GLY A 93 24.83 -4.53 -5.27
C GLY A 93 25.97 -3.86 -6.03
N VAL A 94 27.09 -4.56 -6.14
CA VAL A 94 28.27 -4.11 -6.89
C VAL A 94 28.70 -5.22 -7.84
N HIS A 95 29.07 -4.84 -9.06
CA HIS A 95 29.58 -5.73 -10.08
C HIS A 95 30.76 -5.08 -10.83
N PRO A 96 31.95 -5.72 -10.91
CA PRO A 96 33.03 -5.24 -11.74
C PRO A 96 32.77 -5.54 -13.21
N VAL A 97 32.94 -4.56 -14.09
CA VAL A 97 32.85 -4.77 -15.55
C VAL A 97 34.20 -5.22 -16.06
N VAL A 98 34.29 -6.48 -16.48
CA VAL A 98 35.58 -7.12 -16.88
C VAL A 98 35.75 -7.26 -18.38
N SER A 99 34.82 -6.75 -19.20
CA SER A 99 34.93 -6.70 -20.67
C SER A 99 36.18 -5.93 -21.11
N ALA A 100 36.84 -6.34 -22.20
CA ALA A 100 38.05 -5.71 -22.71
C ALA A 100 37.86 -4.24 -23.11
N ASP A 101 36.68 -3.90 -23.60
CA ASP A 101 36.26 -2.56 -24.01
C ASP A 101 35.58 -1.78 -22.86
N ARG A 102 35.33 -2.41 -21.70
CA ARG A 102 34.64 -1.85 -20.54
C ARG A 102 33.23 -1.37 -20.85
N GLU A 103 32.61 -1.87 -21.92
CA GLU A 103 31.21 -1.61 -22.22
C GLU A 103 30.34 -2.50 -21.34
N ILE A 104 29.33 -1.88 -20.69
CA ILE A 104 28.39 -2.55 -19.79
C ILE A 104 27.37 -3.30 -20.63
N SER A 105 27.25 -4.59 -20.43
CA SER A 105 26.31 -5.49 -21.10
C SER A 105 25.03 -5.72 -20.29
N ASP A 106 24.02 -6.33 -20.94
CA ASP A 106 22.82 -6.81 -20.24
C ASP A 106 23.13 -7.85 -19.16
N ASP A 107 24.16 -8.68 -19.34
CA ASP A 107 24.61 -9.67 -18.37
C ASP A 107 25.16 -9.01 -17.11
N ASP A 108 25.99 -7.95 -17.26
CA ASP A 108 26.50 -7.16 -16.13
C ASP A 108 25.35 -6.55 -15.33
N VAL A 109 24.31 -6.05 -16.01
CA VAL A 109 23.10 -5.50 -15.38
C VAL A 109 22.34 -6.59 -14.61
N GLN A 110 22.21 -7.80 -15.17
CA GLN A 110 21.56 -8.92 -14.48
C GLN A 110 22.37 -9.33 -13.24
N ASP A 111 23.68 -9.41 -13.36
CA ASP A 111 24.58 -9.82 -12.27
C ASP A 111 24.60 -8.80 -11.12
N VAL A 112 24.67 -7.50 -11.40
CA VAL A 112 24.62 -6.48 -10.35
C VAL A 112 23.27 -6.48 -9.62
N VAL A 113 22.17 -6.65 -10.35
CA VAL A 113 20.82 -6.76 -9.72
C VAL A 113 20.71 -8.04 -8.89
N LYS A 114 21.27 -9.15 -9.35
CA LYS A 114 21.34 -10.41 -8.58
C LYS A 114 22.16 -10.23 -7.30
N ASN A 115 23.30 -9.58 -7.38
CA ASN A 115 24.14 -9.26 -6.22
C ASN A 115 23.39 -8.37 -5.22
N ALA A 116 22.66 -7.34 -5.69
CA ALA A 116 21.85 -6.47 -4.83
C ALA A 116 20.69 -7.22 -4.15
N LYS A 117 20.18 -8.28 -4.76
CA LYS A 117 19.11 -9.14 -4.19
C LYS A 117 19.63 -10.27 -3.31
N ALA A 118 20.93 -10.54 -3.30
CA ALA A 118 21.56 -11.52 -2.42
C ALA A 118 21.66 -10.98 -0.99
N ILE A 119 20.53 -10.93 -0.29
CA ILE A 119 20.37 -10.31 1.02
C ILE A 119 20.38 -11.38 2.11
N ASN A 120 21.16 -11.15 3.14
CA ASN A 120 21.16 -12.00 4.32
C ASN A 120 20.14 -11.46 5.34
N LEU A 121 18.96 -12.07 5.38
CA LEU A 121 17.92 -11.78 6.36
C LEU A 121 17.96 -12.78 7.53
N PRO A 122 17.47 -12.42 8.72
CA PRO A 122 17.19 -13.39 9.77
C PRO A 122 16.30 -14.53 9.26
N ASN A 123 16.52 -15.75 9.73
CA ASN A 123 15.84 -16.96 9.23
C ASN A 123 14.30 -16.90 9.34
N GLU A 124 13.79 -16.13 10.28
CA GLU A 124 12.35 -15.92 10.46
C GLU A 124 11.75 -14.92 9.47
N ASN A 125 12.55 -14.23 8.66
CA ASN A 125 12.09 -13.21 7.72
C ASN A 125 12.19 -13.68 6.29
N THR A 126 11.28 -13.20 5.45
CA THR A 126 11.27 -13.41 4.01
C THR A 126 11.07 -12.10 3.26
N VAL A 127 11.64 -12.00 2.06
CA VAL A 127 11.47 -10.85 1.19
C VAL A 127 10.06 -10.84 0.62
N VAL A 128 9.37 -9.71 0.75
CA VAL A 128 8.08 -9.42 0.10
C VAL A 128 8.35 -8.74 -1.25
N HIS A 129 9.17 -7.69 -1.26
CA HIS A 129 9.57 -6.99 -2.48
C HIS A 129 11.07 -6.71 -2.51
N ALA A 130 11.64 -6.73 -3.71
CA ALA A 130 12.99 -6.25 -4.01
C ALA A 130 12.91 -5.36 -5.27
N ILE A 131 12.79 -4.06 -5.06
CA ILE A 131 12.46 -3.06 -6.07
C ILE A 131 13.75 -2.33 -6.46
N ARG A 132 14.14 -2.47 -7.73
CA ARG A 132 15.34 -1.80 -8.27
C ARG A 132 15.13 -0.28 -8.27
N GLN A 133 16.16 0.42 -7.84
CA GLN A 133 16.32 1.86 -7.93
C GLN A 133 17.25 2.24 -9.12
N HIS A 134 18.02 3.32 -9.00
CA HIS A 134 18.96 3.75 -10.03
C HIS A 134 20.27 2.95 -9.98
N PHE A 135 20.99 2.98 -11.09
CA PHE A 135 22.35 2.46 -11.20
C PHE A 135 23.37 3.56 -10.92
N PHE A 136 24.59 3.11 -10.60
CA PHE A 136 25.77 3.94 -10.51
C PHE A 136 26.86 3.33 -11.40
N VAL A 137 27.47 4.17 -12.23
CA VAL A 137 28.59 3.77 -13.11
C VAL A 137 29.82 4.58 -12.71
N ASP A 138 30.86 3.90 -12.18
CA ASP A 138 32.09 4.54 -11.67
C ASP A 138 31.83 5.72 -10.71
N GLY A 139 30.75 5.65 -9.91
CA GLY A 139 30.33 6.68 -8.96
C GLY A 139 29.38 7.75 -9.53
N GLN A 140 29.08 7.74 -10.82
CA GLN A 140 28.01 8.55 -11.39
C GLN A 140 26.66 7.95 -11.01
N ASP A 141 25.85 8.68 -10.26
CA ASP A 141 24.49 8.30 -9.83
C ASP A 141 23.40 8.63 -10.87
N GLY A 142 22.16 8.23 -10.57
CA GLY A 142 20.97 8.55 -11.36
C GLY A 142 20.90 7.85 -12.72
N VAL A 143 21.73 6.86 -12.99
CA VAL A 143 21.71 6.13 -14.25
C VAL A 143 20.49 5.20 -14.28
N THR A 144 19.59 5.40 -15.25
CA THR A 144 18.38 4.57 -15.41
C THR A 144 18.62 3.33 -16.27
N ASN A 145 19.46 3.45 -17.30
CA ASN A 145 19.89 2.34 -18.17
C ASN A 145 21.40 2.42 -18.43
N PRO A 146 22.23 1.56 -17.83
CA PRO A 146 23.67 1.58 -17.98
C PRO A 146 24.16 0.79 -19.21
N VAL A 147 23.32 0.02 -19.91
CA VAL A 147 23.75 -0.82 -21.06
C VAL A 147 24.32 0.04 -22.18
N GLY A 148 25.52 -0.34 -22.65
CA GLY A 148 26.26 0.41 -23.66
C GLY A 148 27.10 1.57 -23.12
N MET A 149 27.03 1.88 -21.80
CA MET A 149 27.94 2.85 -21.18
C MET A 149 29.30 2.22 -20.91
N LEU A 150 30.33 3.04 -20.89
CA LEU A 150 31.68 2.61 -20.50
C LEU A 150 31.86 2.79 -18.98
N GLY A 151 32.37 1.77 -18.32
CA GLY A 151 32.62 1.82 -16.89
C GLY A 151 33.41 0.60 -16.41
N SER A 152 34.04 0.73 -15.27
CA SER A 152 34.80 -0.36 -14.62
C SER A 152 34.01 -1.00 -13.49
N ARG A 153 33.06 -0.25 -12.93
CA ARG A 153 32.26 -0.66 -11.76
C ARG A 153 30.81 -0.25 -11.93
N LEU A 154 29.95 -1.24 -11.96
CA LEU A 154 28.50 -1.06 -11.99
C LEU A 154 27.92 -1.34 -10.60
N GLU A 155 27.09 -0.43 -10.10
CA GLU A 155 26.36 -0.60 -8.85
C GLU A 155 24.88 -0.36 -9.07
N VAL A 156 24.04 -0.94 -8.21
CA VAL A 156 22.60 -0.69 -8.19
C VAL A 156 22.06 -0.73 -6.76
N ASP A 157 21.21 0.21 -6.43
CA ASP A 157 20.44 0.15 -5.20
C ASP A 157 19.12 -0.60 -5.42
N VAL A 158 18.72 -1.40 -4.44
CA VAL A 158 17.47 -2.13 -4.41
C VAL A 158 16.77 -1.83 -3.07
N HIS A 159 15.55 -1.31 -3.14
CA HIS A 159 14.70 -1.20 -1.96
C HIS A 159 14.07 -2.54 -1.65
N VAL A 160 14.29 -3.04 -0.45
CA VAL A 160 13.86 -4.35 0.03
C VAL A 160 12.79 -4.17 1.07
N VAL A 161 11.62 -4.76 0.84
CA VAL A 161 10.56 -4.91 1.84
C VAL A 161 10.51 -6.35 2.27
N HIS A 162 10.61 -6.61 3.57
CA HIS A 162 10.59 -7.95 4.15
C HIS A 162 9.66 -8.01 5.36
N GLY A 163 9.26 -9.22 5.73
CA GLY A 163 8.41 -9.44 6.89
C GLY A 163 8.60 -10.81 7.50
N HIS A 164 7.99 -11.02 8.68
CA HIS A 164 8.07 -12.29 9.40
C HIS A 164 7.33 -13.40 8.65
N THR A 165 8.04 -14.45 8.27
CA THR A 165 7.56 -15.53 7.39
C THR A 165 6.25 -16.14 7.86
N ASN A 166 6.15 -16.51 9.14
CA ASN A 166 4.94 -17.17 9.65
C ASN A 166 3.71 -16.25 9.64
N ARG A 167 3.89 -14.95 9.89
CA ARG A 167 2.77 -13.98 9.85
C ARG A 167 2.25 -13.80 8.43
N LEU A 168 3.16 -13.71 7.45
CA LEU A 168 2.80 -13.67 6.03
C LEU A 168 2.13 -14.97 5.58
N GLN A 169 2.67 -16.12 6.00
CA GLN A 169 2.11 -17.43 5.66
C GLN A 169 0.71 -17.67 6.27
N ASN A 170 0.41 -17.11 7.45
CA ASN A 170 -0.92 -17.19 8.03
C ASN A 170 -1.98 -16.54 7.13
N ALA A 171 -1.71 -15.36 6.59
CA ALA A 171 -2.61 -14.68 5.66
C ALA A 171 -2.79 -15.49 4.36
N ILE A 172 -1.69 -16.00 3.78
CA ILE A 172 -1.74 -16.84 2.57
C ILE A 172 -2.55 -18.13 2.81
N ARG A 173 -2.31 -18.83 3.94
CA ARG A 173 -3.02 -20.07 4.26
C ARG A 173 -4.51 -19.85 4.48
N LEU A 174 -4.88 -18.74 5.12
CA LEU A 174 -6.28 -18.37 5.31
C LEU A 174 -6.99 -18.21 3.97
N VAL A 175 -6.41 -17.44 3.05
CA VAL A 175 -6.97 -17.22 1.71
C VAL A 175 -7.05 -18.54 0.93
N LYS A 176 -6.02 -19.39 0.96
CA LYS A 176 -6.02 -20.72 0.34
C LYS A 176 -7.06 -21.65 0.94
N GLY A 177 -7.36 -21.55 2.21
CA GLY A 177 -8.44 -22.30 2.88
C GLY A 177 -9.83 -21.98 2.31
N LEU A 178 -9.98 -20.83 1.68
CA LEU A 178 -11.20 -20.40 0.98
C LEU A 178 -11.25 -20.83 -0.50
N GLN A 179 -10.32 -21.70 -0.94
CA GLN A 179 -10.15 -22.16 -2.33
C GLN A 179 -9.74 -21.04 -3.30
N LEU A 180 -9.11 -19.98 -2.77
CA LEU A 180 -8.54 -18.91 -3.57
C LEU A 180 -7.02 -19.08 -3.67
N GLU A 181 -6.45 -18.87 -4.87
CA GLU A 181 -5.01 -18.82 -5.05
C GLU A 181 -4.48 -17.40 -4.82
N VAL A 182 -3.32 -17.30 -4.17
CA VAL A 182 -2.62 -16.03 -3.97
C VAL A 182 -1.52 -15.92 -5.04
N ASP A 183 -1.73 -15.05 -6.02
CA ASP A 183 -0.75 -14.81 -7.10
C ASP A 183 0.53 -14.18 -6.57
N GLU A 184 0.40 -13.15 -5.73
CA GLU A 184 1.52 -12.48 -5.07
C GLU A 184 1.02 -11.74 -3.81
N ILE A 185 1.87 -11.67 -2.79
CA ILE A 185 1.64 -10.78 -1.64
C ILE A 185 2.24 -9.40 -1.93
N VAL A 186 1.52 -8.35 -1.56
CA VAL A 186 1.92 -6.97 -1.85
C VAL A 186 1.87 -6.12 -0.60
N PHE A 187 2.91 -5.36 -0.31
CA PHE A 187 2.91 -4.40 0.79
C PHE A 187 1.84 -3.32 0.56
N ASN A 188 0.97 -3.08 1.55
CA ASN A 188 -0.18 -2.18 1.43
C ASN A 188 0.24 -0.76 1.03
N GLY A 189 1.28 -0.20 1.64
CA GLY A 189 1.78 1.13 1.28
C GLY A 189 2.24 1.22 -0.19
N LEU A 190 2.87 0.15 -0.72
CA LEU A 190 3.22 0.09 -2.14
C LEU A 190 1.95 0.08 -3.01
N ALA A 191 0.96 -0.74 -2.65
CA ALA A 191 -0.30 -0.80 -3.38
C ALA A 191 -0.98 0.57 -3.42
N SER A 192 -1.15 1.22 -2.26
CA SER A 192 -1.75 2.55 -2.14
C SER A 192 -1.02 3.59 -3.00
N SER A 193 0.31 3.56 -3.02
CA SER A 193 1.12 4.46 -3.85
C SER A 193 0.94 4.26 -5.36
N LEU A 194 0.69 3.02 -5.79
CA LEU A 194 0.41 2.71 -7.19
C LEU A 194 -0.96 3.23 -7.64
N ALA A 195 -1.93 3.26 -6.75
CA ALA A 195 -3.26 3.80 -7.05
C ALA A 195 -3.27 5.34 -7.11
N LEU A 196 -2.46 6.00 -6.28
CA LEU A 196 -2.53 7.45 -6.08
C LEU A 196 -1.56 8.25 -6.94
N LEU A 197 -0.30 7.81 -7.05
CA LEU A 197 0.76 8.66 -7.61
C LEU A 197 0.90 8.52 -9.12
N SER A 198 0.97 9.66 -9.79
CA SER A 198 1.41 9.75 -11.19
C SER A 198 2.94 9.57 -11.30
N GLY A 199 3.44 9.35 -12.53
CA GLY A 199 4.88 9.31 -12.80
C GLY A 199 5.59 10.61 -12.39
N GLU A 200 5.00 11.75 -12.73
CA GLU A 200 5.55 13.08 -12.40
C GLU A 200 5.66 13.30 -10.88
N GLN A 201 4.64 12.91 -10.10
CA GLN A 201 4.67 13.02 -8.65
C GLN A 201 5.77 12.15 -8.03
N LYS A 202 6.02 10.95 -8.58
CA LYS A 202 7.12 10.07 -8.14
C LYS A 202 8.48 10.67 -8.46
N GLU A 203 8.63 11.29 -9.63
CA GLU A 203 9.86 12.01 -10.01
C GLU A 203 10.13 13.21 -9.11
N LEU A 204 9.11 14.03 -8.85
CA LEU A 204 9.23 15.22 -7.99
C LEU A 204 9.49 14.87 -6.52
N GLY A 205 9.21 13.65 -6.12
CA GLY A 205 9.27 13.18 -4.74
C GLY A 205 7.94 13.38 -4.02
N ALA A 206 7.38 12.26 -3.54
CA ALA A 206 6.07 12.22 -2.88
C ALA A 206 6.07 11.25 -1.71
N LEU A 207 5.27 11.57 -0.69
CA LEU A 207 4.96 10.69 0.43
C LEU A 207 3.50 10.26 0.35
N VAL A 208 3.26 8.96 0.38
CA VAL A 208 1.91 8.40 0.60
C VAL A 208 1.81 7.90 2.02
N ILE A 209 0.76 8.29 2.74
CA ILE A 209 0.44 7.80 4.08
C ILE A 209 -0.96 7.19 4.05
N ASP A 210 -1.03 5.89 4.31
CA ASP A 210 -2.27 5.11 4.41
C ASP A 210 -2.61 4.91 5.90
N ILE A 211 -3.60 5.62 6.39
CA ILE A 211 -4.04 5.56 7.79
C ILE A 211 -5.19 4.58 7.90
N GLY A 212 -4.86 3.33 8.25
CA GLY A 212 -5.83 2.27 8.49
C GLY A 212 -6.45 2.29 9.90
N GLY A 213 -7.20 1.23 10.23
CA GLY A 213 -7.73 1.05 11.58
C GLY A 213 -6.63 0.72 12.60
N GLY A 214 -5.75 -0.22 12.30
CA GLY A 214 -4.72 -0.71 13.22
C GLY A 214 -3.30 -0.36 12.85
N THR A 215 -3.05 0.07 11.62
CA THR A 215 -1.73 0.43 11.09
C THR A 215 -1.77 1.75 10.33
N THR A 216 -0.61 2.36 10.21
CA THR A 216 -0.34 3.46 9.28
C THR A 216 0.86 3.03 8.43
N ASP A 217 0.62 2.83 7.14
CA ASP A 217 1.61 2.41 6.15
C ASP A 217 2.06 3.62 5.34
N TYR A 218 3.35 3.76 5.06
CA TYR A 218 3.82 4.88 4.26
C TYR A 218 4.94 4.50 3.31
N VAL A 219 5.01 5.22 2.18
CA VAL A 219 6.00 5.02 1.12
C VAL A 219 6.49 6.36 0.62
N VAL A 220 7.81 6.48 0.49
CA VAL A 220 8.51 7.65 -0.02
C VAL A 220 9.06 7.37 -1.41
N TYR A 221 8.71 8.22 -2.35
CA TYR A 221 9.32 8.29 -3.67
C TYR A 221 10.20 9.53 -3.80
N SER A 222 11.30 9.41 -4.49
CA SER A 222 12.11 10.50 -5.02
C SER A 222 12.82 10.02 -6.28
N ASP A 223 12.94 10.88 -7.28
CA ASP A 223 13.57 10.57 -8.57
C ASP A 223 12.95 9.33 -9.23
N GLY A 224 11.63 9.19 -9.16
CA GLY A 224 10.87 8.10 -9.78
C GLY A 224 10.96 6.74 -9.06
N VAL A 225 11.77 6.60 -8.01
CA VAL A 225 12.00 5.32 -7.32
C VAL A 225 11.61 5.38 -5.84
N ILE A 226 11.31 4.23 -5.25
CA ILE A 226 11.04 4.12 -3.82
C ILE A 226 12.35 4.27 -3.06
N LYS A 227 12.41 5.25 -2.16
CA LYS A 227 13.56 5.49 -1.29
C LYS A 227 13.37 4.90 0.10
N HIS A 228 12.12 4.86 0.59
CA HIS A 228 11.82 4.40 1.94
C HIS A 228 10.40 3.86 2.05
N THR A 229 10.19 2.93 2.98
CA THR A 229 8.88 2.40 3.37
C THR A 229 8.85 2.16 4.86
N GLY A 230 7.71 2.44 5.48
CA GLY A 230 7.53 2.19 6.90
C GLY A 230 6.11 1.76 7.25
N VAL A 231 5.99 1.16 8.43
CA VAL A 231 4.70 0.76 9.03
C VAL A 231 4.72 1.11 10.50
N LEU A 232 3.73 1.88 10.92
CA LEU A 232 3.43 2.11 12.33
C LEU A 232 2.26 1.20 12.74
N ALA A 233 2.39 0.48 13.86
CA ALA A 233 1.30 -0.33 14.41
C ALA A 233 0.30 0.55 15.20
N VAL A 234 -0.03 1.70 14.65
CA VAL A 234 -0.95 2.72 15.18
C VAL A 234 -1.88 3.17 14.06
N GLY A 235 -3.16 3.41 14.37
CA GLY A 235 -4.17 3.86 13.41
C GLY A 235 -5.45 4.30 14.13
N GLY A 236 -6.57 4.31 13.41
CA GLY A 236 -7.86 4.80 13.88
C GLY A 236 -8.42 4.14 15.14
N ASP A 237 -8.07 2.87 15.40
CA ASP A 237 -8.48 2.14 16.61
C ASP A 237 -7.83 2.73 17.87
N HIS A 238 -6.62 3.28 17.75
CA HIS A 238 -5.94 3.95 18.86
C HIS A 238 -6.67 5.23 19.24
N VAL A 239 -7.17 5.99 18.25
CA VAL A 239 -8.03 7.15 18.49
C VAL A 239 -9.30 6.74 19.26
N SER A 240 -9.94 5.63 18.87
CA SER A 240 -11.14 5.12 19.55
C SER A 240 -10.86 4.66 20.98
N ASN A 241 -9.70 4.01 21.19
CA ASN A 241 -9.24 3.61 22.53
C ASN A 241 -8.99 4.83 23.43
N ASP A 242 -8.32 5.87 22.91
CA ASP A 242 -8.07 7.10 23.66
C ASP A 242 -9.36 7.82 24.01
N LEU A 243 -10.33 7.86 23.10
CA LEU A 243 -11.67 8.39 23.36
C LEU A 243 -12.41 7.55 24.43
N ALA A 244 -12.33 6.23 24.33
CA ALA A 244 -12.96 5.35 25.33
C ALA A 244 -12.41 5.61 26.74
N TYR A 245 -11.10 5.74 26.85
CA TYR A 245 -10.42 6.04 28.11
C TYR A 245 -10.69 7.47 28.60
N GLY A 246 -10.46 8.47 27.76
CA GLY A 246 -10.58 9.89 28.13
C GLY A 246 -12.02 10.31 28.41
N LEU A 247 -12.97 9.78 27.64
CA LEU A 247 -14.40 10.05 27.84
C LEU A 247 -15.05 9.03 28.78
N LYS A 248 -14.36 7.98 29.24
CA LYS A 248 -14.89 6.89 30.11
C LYS A 248 -16.20 6.33 29.56
N VAL A 249 -16.17 5.87 28.30
CA VAL A 249 -17.28 5.24 27.60
C VAL A 249 -16.84 3.89 26.99
N PRO A 250 -17.75 2.96 26.71
CA PRO A 250 -17.42 1.72 26.01
C PRO A 250 -16.78 2.01 24.63
N LEU A 251 -15.87 1.15 24.18
CA LEU A 251 -15.14 1.29 22.91
C LEU A 251 -16.08 1.44 21.70
N SER A 252 -17.16 0.66 21.64
CA SER A 252 -18.15 0.76 20.58
C SER A 252 -18.83 2.14 20.52
N ARG A 253 -19.03 2.76 21.67
CA ARG A 253 -19.56 4.13 21.77
C ARG A 253 -18.51 5.17 21.37
N ALA A 254 -17.26 4.97 21.80
CA ALA A 254 -16.14 5.84 21.41
C ALA A 254 -15.96 5.84 19.87
N GLU A 255 -16.02 4.68 19.23
CA GLU A 255 -15.95 4.56 17.77
C GLU A 255 -17.08 5.35 17.09
N LYS A 256 -18.32 5.20 17.57
CA LYS A 256 -19.47 5.96 17.04
C LYS A 256 -19.27 7.47 17.20
N LEU A 257 -18.82 7.92 18.37
CA LEU A 257 -18.51 9.32 18.63
C LEU A 257 -17.41 9.87 17.74
N LYS A 258 -16.36 9.09 17.50
CA LYS A 258 -15.29 9.42 16.55
C LYS A 258 -15.83 9.67 15.15
N LEU A 259 -16.70 8.78 14.66
CA LEU A 259 -17.25 8.87 13.30
C LEU A 259 -18.24 10.03 13.13
N GLU A 260 -19.07 10.29 14.15
CA GLU A 260 -20.16 11.28 14.07
C GLU A 260 -19.71 12.73 14.43
N HIS A 261 -18.74 12.88 15.34
CA HIS A 261 -18.39 14.17 15.91
C HIS A 261 -16.88 14.47 15.91
N GLY A 262 -16.10 13.54 15.34
CA GLY A 262 -14.64 13.64 15.32
C GLY A 262 -14.13 14.72 14.36
N SER A 263 -12.98 15.29 14.71
CA SER A 263 -12.19 16.16 13.84
C SER A 263 -10.73 16.09 14.28
N ALA A 264 -9.81 16.25 13.32
CA ALA A 264 -8.38 16.28 13.59
C ALA A 264 -7.94 17.58 14.28
N LEU A 265 -8.68 18.67 14.11
CA LEU A 265 -8.50 19.94 14.82
C LEU A 265 -9.75 20.27 15.61
N VAL A 266 -9.58 21.01 16.69
CA VAL A 266 -10.72 21.55 17.43
C VAL A 266 -11.42 22.60 16.57
N ASP A 267 -12.69 22.30 16.23
CA ASP A 267 -13.50 23.22 15.46
C ASP A 267 -14.02 24.37 16.37
N GLU A 268 -13.69 25.60 16.03
CA GLU A 268 -14.15 26.81 16.75
C GLU A 268 -15.68 26.85 16.88
N ALA A 269 -16.42 26.38 15.87
CA ALA A 269 -17.88 26.30 15.90
C ALA A 269 -18.43 25.28 16.91
N MET A 270 -17.58 24.38 17.41
CA MET A 270 -17.92 23.35 18.40
C MET A 270 -17.57 23.75 19.84
N LYS A 271 -16.99 24.96 20.06
CA LYS A 271 -16.68 25.44 21.40
C LYS A 271 -17.94 25.52 22.27
N GLY A 272 -17.84 24.90 23.45
CA GLY A 272 -18.95 24.86 24.41
C GLY A 272 -20.10 23.94 24.07
N ARG A 273 -20.09 23.26 22.88
CA ARG A 273 -21.12 22.25 22.53
C ARG A 273 -20.95 21.01 23.36
N THR A 274 -22.08 20.51 23.82
CA THR A 274 -22.15 19.26 24.60
C THR A 274 -23.10 18.26 23.91
N LEU A 275 -22.78 16.98 24.07
CA LEU A 275 -23.57 15.85 23.62
C LEU A 275 -24.07 15.09 24.85
N THR A 276 -25.36 14.90 24.98
CA THR A 276 -25.93 14.05 26.01
C THR A 276 -26.05 12.63 25.49
N LEU A 277 -25.26 11.71 26.02
CA LEU A 277 -25.38 10.29 25.76
C LEU A 277 -26.58 9.72 26.49
N THR A 278 -27.38 8.93 25.80
CA THR A 278 -28.53 8.24 26.36
C THR A 278 -28.32 6.72 26.41
N ASN A 279 -29.03 6.04 27.30
CA ASN A 279 -29.16 4.59 27.27
C ASN A 279 -30.18 4.13 26.21
N GLU A 280 -30.42 2.83 26.12
CA GLU A 280 -31.38 2.23 25.18
C GLU A 280 -32.82 2.70 25.40
N LEU A 281 -33.15 3.17 26.60
CA LEU A 281 -34.45 3.73 26.97
C LEU A 281 -34.54 5.25 26.73
N GLY A 282 -33.53 5.88 26.12
CA GLY A 282 -33.48 7.32 25.89
C GLY A 282 -33.17 8.18 27.10
N LEU A 283 -32.85 7.58 28.26
CA LEU A 283 -32.52 8.32 29.47
C LEU A 283 -31.07 8.83 29.44
N PRO A 284 -30.81 10.07 29.90
CA PRO A 284 -29.48 10.64 29.89
C PRO A 284 -28.54 9.85 30.79
N LEU A 285 -27.39 9.45 30.26
CA LEU A 285 -26.30 8.74 30.99
C LEU A 285 -25.15 9.70 31.34
N LYS A 286 -24.75 10.52 30.38
CA LYS A 286 -23.55 11.33 30.50
C LYS A 286 -23.55 12.45 29.47
N THR A 287 -23.05 13.61 29.85
CA THR A 287 -22.78 14.75 28.94
C THR A 287 -21.28 14.78 28.60
N ILE A 288 -20.98 14.89 27.31
CA ILE A 288 -19.62 14.96 26.77
C ILE A 288 -19.44 16.33 26.11
N ASN A 289 -18.29 16.96 26.36
CA ASN A 289 -17.88 18.17 25.64
C ASN A 289 -17.25 17.76 24.30
N VAL A 290 -17.77 18.30 23.19
CA VAL A 290 -17.28 17.98 21.82
C VAL A 290 -15.85 18.48 21.61
N GLU A 291 -15.50 19.66 22.15
CA GLU A 291 -14.14 20.19 22.09
C GLU A 291 -13.13 19.24 22.76
N HIS A 292 -13.51 18.66 23.93
CA HIS A 292 -12.66 17.69 24.61
C HIS A 292 -12.47 16.39 23.78
N LEU A 293 -13.55 15.92 23.14
CA LEU A 293 -13.51 14.77 22.22
C LEU A 293 -12.52 15.05 21.06
N GLN A 294 -12.67 16.19 20.38
CA GLN A 294 -11.82 16.57 19.26
C GLN A 294 -10.36 16.78 19.69
N ARG A 295 -10.12 17.30 20.90
CA ARG A 295 -8.77 17.45 21.45
C ARG A 295 -8.07 16.11 21.66
N ILE A 296 -8.77 15.10 22.18
CA ILE A 296 -8.22 13.75 22.34
C ILE A 296 -7.83 13.17 20.95
N MET A 297 -8.70 13.32 19.96
CA MET A 297 -8.43 12.85 18.60
C MET A 297 -7.23 13.58 17.98
N SER A 298 -7.19 14.91 18.11
CA SER A 298 -6.10 15.75 17.59
C SER A 298 -4.74 15.27 18.10
N LEU A 299 -4.61 15.04 19.41
CA LEU A 299 -3.35 14.61 20.04
C LEU A 299 -2.86 13.25 19.50
N ARG A 300 -3.76 12.29 19.28
CA ARG A 300 -3.37 10.99 18.72
C ARG A 300 -2.98 11.08 17.25
N LEU A 301 -3.71 11.84 16.46
CA LEU A 301 -3.40 12.06 15.04
C LEU A 301 -2.09 12.85 14.87
N GLU A 302 -1.86 13.85 15.72
CA GLU A 302 -0.60 14.59 15.78
C GLU A 302 0.59 13.65 16.04
N GLU A 303 0.48 12.75 17.04
CA GLU A 303 1.51 11.75 17.33
C GLU A 303 1.81 10.84 16.12
N ILE A 304 0.77 10.39 15.39
CA ILE A 304 0.98 9.57 14.18
C ILE A 304 1.85 10.33 13.17
N PHE A 305 1.53 11.59 12.87
CA PHE A 305 2.31 12.38 11.92
C PHE A 305 3.72 12.71 12.43
N GLN A 306 3.88 12.96 13.72
CA GLN A 306 5.19 13.17 14.34
C GLN A 306 6.08 11.93 14.23
N LEU A 307 5.53 10.72 14.42
CA LEU A 307 6.27 9.47 14.25
C LEU A 307 6.71 9.26 12.79
N VAL A 308 5.87 9.60 11.83
CA VAL A 308 6.24 9.53 10.40
C VAL A 308 7.33 10.57 10.10
N GLU A 309 7.17 11.82 10.54
CA GLU A 309 8.15 12.89 10.34
C GLU A 309 9.52 12.52 10.92
N GLN A 310 9.54 11.99 12.15
CA GLN A 310 10.77 11.56 12.82
C GLN A 310 11.51 10.47 12.01
N ASP A 311 10.79 9.50 11.45
CA ASP A 311 11.39 8.44 10.62
C ASP A 311 11.93 9.00 9.30
N LEU A 312 11.19 9.93 8.67
CA LEU A 312 11.65 10.62 7.45
C LEU A 312 12.92 11.47 7.70
N ALA A 313 12.96 12.18 8.82
CA ALA A 313 14.11 12.98 9.22
C ALA A 313 15.34 12.10 9.48
N GLN A 314 15.15 10.95 10.16
CA GLN A 314 16.23 9.96 10.36
C GLN A 314 16.75 9.38 9.05
N ALA A 315 15.86 9.17 8.07
CA ALA A 315 16.22 8.72 6.73
C ALA A 315 16.81 9.83 5.84
N GLY A 316 16.78 11.09 6.26
CA GLY A 316 17.29 12.24 5.50
C GLY A 316 16.45 12.55 4.24
N LEU A 317 15.13 12.30 4.28
CA LEU A 317 14.27 12.38 3.10
C LEU A 317 13.31 13.57 3.09
N SER A 318 13.21 14.33 4.18
CA SER A 318 12.23 15.42 4.32
C SER A 318 12.33 16.49 3.23
N ASP A 319 13.55 16.82 2.76
CA ASP A 319 13.77 17.86 1.75
C ASP A 319 13.48 17.43 0.30
N TYR A 320 13.22 16.16 0.05
CA TYR A 320 13.09 15.60 -1.30
C TYR A 320 11.63 15.45 -1.77
N LEU A 321 10.65 15.81 -0.94
CA LEU A 321 9.23 15.51 -1.16
C LEU A 321 8.47 16.71 -1.74
N ARG A 322 8.88 17.18 -2.93
CA ARG A 322 8.36 18.41 -3.57
C ARG A 322 6.91 18.28 -4.05
N ALA A 323 6.45 17.08 -4.38
CA ALA A 323 5.06 16.83 -4.73
C ALA A 323 4.13 16.80 -3.49
N GLY A 324 4.69 16.78 -2.29
CA GLY A 324 3.97 16.77 -1.03
C GLY A 324 3.48 15.41 -0.57
N VAL A 325 2.47 15.43 0.29
CA VAL A 325 1.94 14.26 0.99
C VAL A 325 0.53 13.94 0.51
N PHE A 326 0.27 12.64 0.28
CA PHE A 326 -1.02 12.12 -0.16
C PHE A 326 -1.56 11.16 0.90
N LEU A 327 -2.67 11.53 1.54
CA LEU A 327 -3.32 10.73 2.58
C LEU A 327 -4.36 9.80 1.98
N CYS A 328 -4.40 8.56 2.41
CA CYS A 328 -5.44 7.59 2.11
C CYS A 328 -5.76 6.69 3.32
N GLY A 329 -6.58 5.66 3.10
CA GLY A 329 -7.10 4.83 4.17
C GLY A 329 -8.31 5.45 4.87
N GLY A 330 -8.98 4.67 5.71
CA GLY A 330 -10.19 5.14 6.43
C GLY A 330 -9.92 6.31 7.37
N GLY A 331 -8.70 6.44 7.91
CA GLY A 331 -8.28 7.55 8.75
C GLY A 331 -8.21 8.89 8.01
N ALA A 332 -7.97 8.89 6.70
CA ALA A 332 -7.95 10.10 5.88
C ALA A 332 -9.32 10.81 5.79
N ARG A 333 -10.41 10.11 6.14
CA ARG A 333 -11.77 10.70 6.22
C ARG A 333 -11.99 11.60 7.43
N VAL A 334 -11.10 11.61 8.40
CA VAL A 334 -11.24 12.49 9.57
C VAL A 334 -11.22 13.95 9.11
N PRO A 335 -12.25 14.76 9.44
CA PRO A 335 -12.31 16.15 9.03
C PRO A 335 -11.05 16.91 9.47
N GLN A 336 -10.56 17.80 8.62
CA GLN A 336 -9.39 18.66 8.84
C GLN A 336 -8.04 17.94 9.04
N ILE A 337 -7.94 16.63 8.69
CA ILE A 337 -6.72 15.86 8.91
C ILE A 337 -5.52 16.41 8.12
N ALA A 338 -5.72 16.86 6.89
CA ALA A 338 -4.67 17.46 6.08
C ALA A 338 -4.13 18.76 6.75
N LYS A 339 -5.02 19.60 7.26
CA LYS A 339 -4.63 20.83 7.97
C LYS A 339 -3.85 20.59 9.27
N LEU A 340 -4.11 19.45 9.95
CA LEU A 340 -3.32 19.03 11.10
C LEU A 340 -1.93 18.57 10.67
N ALA A 341 -1.85 17.81 9.57
CA ALA A 341 -0.61 17.19 9.11
C ALA A 341 0.39 18.19 8.50
N GLU A 342 -0.10 19.20 7.77
CA GLU A 342 0.74 20.20 7.06
C GLU A 342 1.81 20.88 7.94
N PRO A 343 1.50 21.45 9.10
CA PRO A 343 2.52 22.09 9.93
C PRO A 343 3.50 21.10 10.58
N ILE A 344 3.10 19.84 10.78
CA ILE A 344 3.93 18.80 11.39
C ILE A 344 4.94 18.28 10.37
N LEU A 345 4.46 17.94 9.17
CA LEU A 345 5.28 17.41 8.09
C LEU A 345 6.02 18.51 7.32
N GLN A 346 5.65 19.79 7.50
CA GLN A 346 6.21 20.96 6.80
C GLN A 346 6.09 20.87 5.26
N MET A 347 5.03 20.22 4.80
CA MET A 347 4.74 19.94 3.37
C MET A 347 3.27 20.16 3.08
N SER A 348 2.93 20.39 1.81
CA SER A 348 1.53 20.37 1.38
C SER A 348 0.94 18.98 1.55
N VAL A 349 -0.24 18.89 2.13
CA VAL A 349 -0.94 17.64 2.39
C VAL A 349 -2.29 17.64 1.68
N SER A 350 -2.57 16.60 0.92
CA SER A 350 -3.83 16.42 0.20
C SER A 350 -4.42 15.03 0.44
N LEU A 351 -5.74 14.92 0.28
CA LEU A 351 -6.37 13.60 0.18
C LEU A 351 -6.03 13.00 -1.18
N GLY A 352 -5.53 11.77 -1.16
CA GLY A 352 -5.18 11.05 -2.36
C GLY A 352 -6.43 10.72 -3.19
N GLN A 353 -6.34 10.95 -4.50
CA GLN A 353 -7.35 10.55 -5.46
C GLN A 353 -6.78 9.47 -6.37
N THR A 354 -7.57 8.43 -6.66
CA THR A 354 -7.12 7.35 -7.53
C THR A 354 -6.83 7.85 -8.94
N ASN A 355 -5.66 7.46 -9.47
CA ASN A 355 -5.17 7.86 -10.77
C ASN A 355 -5.09 6.67 -11.73
N SER A 356 -5.38 6.92 -13.01
CA SER A 356 -5.19 5.93 -14.10
C SER A 356 -5.99 4.62 -13.91
N VAL A 357 -7.12 4.72 -13.23
CA VAL A 357 -8.09 3.64 -13.03
C VAL A 357 -9.47 4.21 -13.36
N SER A 358 -10.27 3.46 -14.10
CA SER A 358 -11.65 3.80 -14.43
C SER A 358 -12.65 2.86 -13.75
N GLY A 359 -13.93 3.14 -13.85
CA GLY A 359 -14.99 2.24 -13.37
C GLY A 359 -15.87 2.84 -12.29
N LEU A 360 -16.17 2.06 -11.25
CA LEU A 360 -17.08 2.41 -10.19
C LEU A 360 -16.65 3.69 -9.43
N LYS A 361 -17.20 4.85 -9.79
CA LYS A 361 -16.88 6.13 -9.13
C LYS A 361 -17.06 6.09 -7.63
N SER A 362 -18.10 5.40 -7.15
CA SER A 362 -18.36 5.23 -5.72
C SER A 362 -17.21 4.55 -4.96
N ALA A 363 -16.42 3.73 -5.62
CA ALA A 363 -15.24 3.11 -5.04
C ALA A 363 -13.98 3.98 -5.23
N LEU A 364 -13.81 4.56 -6.42
CA LEU A 364 -12.61 5.32 -6.79
C LEU A 364 -12.42 6.59 -5.97
N ASP A 365 -13.51 7.23 -5.54
CA ASP A 365 -13.50 8.49 -4.79
C ASP A 365 -13.37 8.29 -3.28
N GLN A 366 -13.24 7.05 -2.80
CA GLN A 366 -13.18 6.73 -1.37
C GLN A 366 -11.76 6.35 -0.93
N PRO A 367 -11.16 7.08 0.02
CA PRO A 367 -9.78 6.85 0.42
C PRO A 367 -9.54 5.47 1.06
N GLU A 368 -10.56 4.85 1.63
CA GLU A 368 -10.46 3.53 2.26
C GLU A 368 -10.37 2.36 1.29
N PHE A 369 -10.62 2.54 -0.02
CA PHE A 369 -10.48 1.49 -1.03
C PHE A 369 -9.20 1.59 -1.84
N VAL A 370 -8.42 2.62 -1.63
CA VAL A 370 -7.19 2.91 -2.37
C VAL A 370 -6.22 1.73 -2.38
N THR A 371 -6.02 1.08 -1.23
CA THR A 371 -5.12 -0.08 -1.11
C THR A 371 -5.60 -1.24 -1.97
N ALA A 372 -6.88 -1.63 -1.88
CA ALA A 372 -7.43 -2.74 -2.66
C ALA A 372 -7.41 -2.44 -4.18
N ILE A 373 -7.69 -1.19 -4.58
CA ILE A 373 -7.53 -0.72 -5.97
C ILE A 373 -6.07 -0.82 -6.42
N GLY A 374 -5.14 -0.41 -5.55
CA GLY A 374 -3.70 -0.48 -5.80
C GLY A 374 -3.18 -1.91 -5.95
N LEU A 375 -3.75 -2.87 -5.21
CA LEU A 375 -3.46 -4.29 -5.36
C LEU A 375 -3.88 -4.80 -6.75
N ALA A 376 -5.08 -4.47 -7.20
CA ALA A 376 -5.53 -4.81 -8.55
C ALA A 376 -4.64 -4.15 -9.62
N ARG A 377 -4.23 -2.89 -9.40
CA ARG A 377 -3.30 -2.20 -10.31
C ARG A 377 -1.90 -2.82 -10.32
N PHE A 378 -1.40 -3.28 -9.18
CA PHE A 378 -0.14 -4.04 -9.13
C PHE A 378 -0.23 -5.29 -10.02
N GLY A 379 -1.33 -6.03 -9.94
CA GLY A 379 -1.60 -7.19 -10.78
C GLY A 379 -1.59 -6.84 -12.27
N SER A 380 -2.21 -5.72 -12.68
CA SER A 380 -2.22 -5.28 -14.08
C SER A 380 -0.82 -5.01 -14.63
N PHE A 381 0.09 -4.45 -13.83
CA PHE A 381 1.50 -4.28 -14.23
C PHE A 381 2.25 -5.60 -14.38
N LYS A 382 1.92 -6.60 -13.55
CA LYS A 382 2.53 -7.94 -13.64
C LYS A 382 2.08 -8.68 -14.90
N ASN A 383 0.80 -8.63 -15.23
CA ASN A 383 0.27 -9.26 -16.44
C ASN A 383 0.90 -8.67 -17.71
N ARG A 384 1.00 -7.35 -17.83
CA ARG A 384 1.70 -6.70 -18.96
C ARG A 384 3.14 -7.19 -19.13
N LYS A 385 3.88 -7.39 -18.03
CA LYS A 385 5.26 -7.91 -18.09
C LYS A 385 5.32 -9.37 -18.54
N ARG A 386 4.32 -10.18 -18.22
CA ARG A 386 4.22 -11.57 -18.66
C ARG A 386 3.90 -11.64 -20.16
N GLU A 387 2.94 -10.86 -20.63
CA GLU A 387 2.57 -10.77 -22.06
C GLU A 387 3.72 -10.22 -22.92
N GLY A 388 4.39 -9.15 -22.50
CA GLY A 388 5.55 -8.59 -23.19
C GLY A 388 6.73 -9.57 -23.32
N LYS A 389 6.88 -10.53 -22.39
CA LYS A 389 7.87 -11.62 -22.49
C LYS A 389 7.41 -12.77 -23.37
N SER A 390 6.10 -12.98 -23.54
CA SER A 390 5.53 -14.04 -24.39
C SER A 390 5.40 -13.61 -25.84
N SER A 391 5.41 -12.33 -26.13
CA SER A 391 5.27 -11.76 -27.49
C SER A 391 6.55 -11.78 -28.35
N PHE A 392 7.67 -12.35 -27.88
CA PHE A 392 8.77 -12.70 -28.77
C PHE A 392 8.30 -13.86 -29.68
N PRO A 393 8.10 -13.60 -30.98
CA PRO A 393 7.32 -14.51 -31.82
C PRO A 393 8.06 -15.84 -32.03
N GLU A 394 7.43 -16.96 -31.70
CA GLU A 394 7.81 -18.31 -32.16
C GLU A 394 7.98 -18.41 -33.69
N ARG A 395 7.52 -17.41 -34.44
CA ARG A 395 7.72 -17.30 -35.89
C ARG A 395 9.18 -17.21 -36.30
N ILE A 396 10.08 -16.68 -35.47
CA ILE A 396 11.51 -16.58 -35.81
C ILE A 396 12.24 -17.89 -35.63
N LYS A 397 11.84 -18.77 -34.70
CA LYS A 397 12.45 -20.11 -34.55
C LYS A 397 12.16 -21.04 -35.73
N LYS A 398 11.03 -20.90 -36.43
CA LYS A 398 10.72 -21.72 -37.64
C LYS A 398 11.49 -21.27 -38.87
N THR A 399 11.84 -20.01 -39.01
CA THR A 399 12.55 -19.48 -40.19
C THR A 399 14.04 -19.83 -40.17
N ILE A 400 14.68 -19.86 -38.99
CA ILE A 400 16.11 -20.23 -38.85
C ILE A 400 16.33 -21.74 -39.02
N GLY A 401 15.36 -22.57 -38.59
CA GLY A 401 15.42 -24.03 -38.78
C GLY A 401 15.32 -24.50 -40.22
N THR A 402 14.82 -23.69 -41.15
CA THR A 402 14.65 -24.03 -42.58
C THR A 402 15.85 -23.59 -43.42
N ILE A 403 16.68 -22.65 -42.96
CA ILE A 403 17.86 -22.15 -43.66
C ILE A 403 19.13 -23.00 -43.37
N LEU A 404 19.14 -23.77 -42.28
CA LEU A 404 20.28 -24.64 -41.93
C LEU A 404 20.12 -26.10 -42.41
N ARG A 405 19.15 -26.40 -43.29
CA ARG A 405 18.94 -27.71 -43.96
C ARG A 405 18.94 -27.59 -45.49
N ARG A 406 19.79 -26.77 -46.03
CA ARG A 406 20.21 -26.85 -47.42
C ARG A 406 21.70 -26.72 -47.56
#